data_fe1b9f7053b19d583376d8bab4d193cd
#
_entry.id   fe1b9f7053b19d583376d8bab4d193cd
#
_cell.length_a   1.000
_cell.length_b   1.000
_cell.length_c   1.000
_cell.angle_alpha   90.00
_cell.angle_beta   90.00
_cell.angle_gamma   90.00
#
_symmetry.space_group_name_H-M   'P 1'
#
loop_
_entity.id
_entity.type
_entity.pdbx_description
1 polymer ?
#
loop_
_entity_poly.entity_id
_entity_poly.type
_entity_poly.pdbx_seq_one_letter_code
_entity_poly.pdbx_strand_id
1 'polypeptide(L)'
;MGREHRNRQECLFGQKQLDIFNERLKAKRDSNTDTLKIPQMYYNARGEKEYVETAQEIFKYQKKLFPTEIHNNLLKFEAHTIITTNYDTLIEDAAEKQGDFYQVISQDKDIPYNTSQKEIIKMHGDFQHGNFVLKEDDYTNYSKNFQLMEVYIKSLIASNTLLFVGYSFSDPDLRQMFHWVKDILGKDFQRAYMIESFHEYDESEFDYYKNLGINIIYSSKIFGNQKSEWQNKDNDILNYILKDDKAENEIDEIYRKLAPLNALNFIQNKYVNQIFRRYRINIEN
;
A
#
# COMPACT_ATOMS: atom_id res chain seq x y z
N MET A 1 -8.87 10.55 20.29
CA MET A 1 -8.61 11.73 19.44
C MET A 1 -7.69 11.45 18.25
N GLY A 2 -6.85 10.42 18.25
CA GLY A 2 -5.89 10.14 17.15
C GLY A 2 -6.46 9.47 15.89
N ARG A 3 -7.56 8.74 15.96
CA ARG A 3 -8.23 8.12 14.80
C ARG A 3 -8.88 9.14 13.84
N GLU A 4 -9.15 10.35 14.30
CA GLU A 4 -9.82 11.38 13.50
C GLU A 4 -8.89 12.08 12.48
N HIS A 5 -7.56 12.07 12.65
CA HIS A 5 -6.66 12.83 11.78
C HIS A 5 -6.13 12.04 10.58
N ARG A 6 -5.87 10.74 10.69
CA ARG A 6 -5.52 9.88 9.54
C ARG A 6 -6.70 9.76 8.58
N ASN A 7 -7.89 9.62 9.17
CA ASN A 7 -9.14 9.71 8.41
C ASN A 7 -9.33 11.04 7.68
N ARG A 8 -8.61 12.12 8.00
CA ARG A 8 -8.92 13.42 7.39
C ARG A 8 -8.26 13.67 6.02
N GLN A 9 -7.09 13.13 5.70
CA GLN A 9 -6.49 13.39 4.37
C GLN A 9 -6.75 12.27 3.35
N GLU A 10 -6.58 11.02 3.71
CA GLU A 10 -7.08 9.90 2.89
C GLU A 10 -8.61 9.89 2.87
N CYS A 11 -9.25 10.21 4.00
CA CYS A 11 -10.69 10.39 4.10
C CYS A 11 -11.19 11.65 3.38
N LEU A 12 -10.45 12.75 3.31
CA LEU A 12 -10.87 13.95 2.56
C LEU A 12 -10.86 13.71 1.05
N PHE A 13 -9.98 12.87 0.55
CA PHE A 13 -9.93 12.57 -0.87
C PHE A 13 -11.03 11.56 -1.24
N GLY A 14 -11.09 10.41 -0.58
CA GLY A 14 -12.17 9.44 -0.73
C GLY A 14 -13.54 10.01 -0.36
N GLN A 15 -13.61 10.89 0.63
CA GLN A 15 -14.81 11.59 1.06
C GLN A 15 -15.38 12.51 -0.02
N LYS A 16 -14.55 13.35 -0.66
CA LYS A 16 -14.99 14.23 -1.75
C LYS A 16 -15.50 13.46 -2.95
N GLN A 17 -14.90 12.32 -3.26
CA GLN A 17 -15.33 11.44 -4.34
C GLN A 17 -16.70 10.84 -4.06
N LEU A 18 -16.90 10.36 -2.83
CA LEU A 18 -18.18 9.83 -2.38
C LEU A 18 -19.27 10.91 -2.34
N ASP A 19 -18.91 12.16 -2.00
CA ASP A 19 -19.83 13.27 -1.98
C ASP A 19 -20.40 13.56 -3.38
N ILE A 20 -19.62 13.42 -4.45
CA ILE A 20 -20.10 13.58 -5.83
C ILE A 20 -21.15 12.50 -6.18
N PHE A 21 -20.90 11.23 -5.83
CA PHE A 21 -21.89 10.17 -6.03
C PHE A 21 -23.19 10.47 -5.24
N ASN A 22 -23.07 10.89 -3.98
CA ASN A 22 -24.21 11.24 -3.13
C ASN A 22 -25.01 12.42 -3.68
N GLU A 23 -24.34 13.50 -4.09
CA GLU A 23 -24.98 14.67 -4.67
C GLU A 23 -25.80 14.30 -5.91
N ARG A 24 -25.23 13.47 -6.78
CA ARG A 24 -25.90 12.99 -8.00
C ARG A 24 -27.06 12.02 -7.70
N LEU A 25 -26.95 11.24 -6.61
CA LEU A 25 -28.05 10.41 -6.12
C LEU A 25 -29.17 11.22 -5.47
N LYS A 26 -28.89 12.46 -5.02
CA LYS A 26 -29.74 13.23 -4.12
C LYS A 26 -30.11 12.45 -2.85
N ALA A 27 -29.23 11.56 -2.41
CA ALA A 27 -29.43 10.73 -1.24
C ALA A 27 -29.11 11.50 0.04
N LYS A 28 -29.93 11.33 1.08
CA LYS A 28 -29.58 11.79 2.42
C LYS A 28 -28.50 10.85 2.98
N ARG A 29 -27.35 11.41 3.30
CA ARG A 29 -26.26 10.66 3.91
C ARG A 29 -26.48 10.54 5.41
N ASP A 30 -26.43 9.33 5.94
CA ASP A 30 -26.20 9.08 7.36
C ASP A 30 -24.69 8.98 7.59
N SER A 31 -24.21 9.52 8.71
CA SER A 31 -22.78 9.48 9.12
C SER A 31 -22.22 8.05 9.24
N ASN A 32 -23.09 7.06 9.34
CA ASN A 32 -22.74 5.63 9.43
C ASN A 32 -22.84 4.89 8.10
N THR A 33 -23.07 5.56 6.98
CA THR A 33 -23.16 4.87 5.68
C THR A 33 -21.79 4.35 5.29
N ASP A 34 -21.72 3.04 5.03
CA ASP A 34 -20.53 2.36 4.50
C ASP A 34 -20.11 2.99 3.18
N THR A 35 -18.83 3.32 3.08
CA THR A 35 -18.26 4.03 1.93
C THR A 35 -18.38 3.23 0.62
N LEU A 36 -18.37 1.89 0.67
CA LEU A 36 -18.52 1.04 -0.51
C LEU A 36 -19.95 0.97 -1.03
N LYS A 37 -20.93 1.19 -0.15
CA LYS A 37 -22.35 1.18 -0.52
C LYS A 37 -22.76 2.37 -1.39
N ILE A 38 -22.10 3.50 -1.25
CA ILE A 38 -22.46 4.71 -1.98
C ILE A 38 -22.27 4.53 -3.50
N PRO A 39 -21.09 4.10 -4.00
CA PRO A 39 -20.91 3.76 -5.39
C PRO A 39 -21.85 2.64 -5.86
N GLN A 40 -22.13 1.65 -5.01
CA GLN A 40 -23.06 0.57 -5.31
C GLN A 40 -24.49 1.07 -5.51
N MET A 41 -24.98 1.92 -4.61
CA MET A 41 -26.31 2.53 -4.73
C MET A 41 -26.42 3.38 -6.02
N TYR A 42 -25.35 4.09 -6.37
CA TYR A 42 -25.30 4.87 -7.60
C TYR A 42 -25.37 3.96 -8.84
N TYR A 43 -24.58 2.90 -8.86
CA TYR A 43 -24.62 1.88 -9.91
C TYR A 43 -26.02 1.28 -10.07
N ASN A 44 -26.67 0.88 -8.97
CA ASN A 44 -28.01 0.30 -8.98
C ASN A 44 -29.08 1.28 -9.49
N ALA A 45 -28.91 2.58 -9.20
CA ALA A 45 -29.88 3.61 -9.58
C ALA A 45 -29.70 4.11 -11.02
N ARG A 46 -28.47 4.13 -11.55
CA ARG A 46 -28.11 4.80 -12.81
C ARG A 46 -27.60 3.85 -13.88
N GLY A 47 -27.24 2.63 -13.50
CA GLY A 47 -26.67 1.63 -14.39
C GLY A 47 -25.17 1.81 -14.63
N GLU A 48 -24.58 0.81 -15.29
CA GLU A 48 -23.15 0.67 -15.50
C GLU A 48 -22.53 1.86 -16.23
N LYS A 49 -23.15 2.28 -17.33
CA LYS A 49 -22.60 3.34 -18.18
C LYS A 49 -22.42 4.65 -17.43
N GLU A 50 -23.48 5.13 -16.77
CA GLU A 50 -23.44 6.41 -16.03
C GLU A 50 -22.50 6.31 -14.82
N TYR A 51 -22.44 5.14 -14.17
CA TYR A 51 -21.50 4.87 -13.09
C TYR A 51 -20.05 4.97 -13.55
N VAL A 52 -19.67 4.30 -14.64
CA VAL A 52 -18.31 4.34 -15.20
C VAL A 52 -17.93 5.75 -15.63
N GLU A 53 -18.84 6.45 -16.36
CA GLU A 53 -18.60 7.83 -16.78
C GLU A 53 -18.39 8.77 -15.59
N THR A 54 -19.20 8.62 -14.53
CA THR A 54 -19.08 9.41 -13.30
C THR A 54 -17.77 9.11 -12.56
N ALA A 55 -17.42 7.84 -12.40
CA ALA A 55 -16.15 7.45 -11.79
C ALA A 55 -14.96 8.04 -12.57
N GLN A 56 -14.94 7.87 -13.89
CA GLN A 56 -13.90 8.45 -14.74
C GLN A 56 -13.84 9.97 -14.65
N GLU A 57 -14.97 10.66 -14.55
CA GLU A 57 -15.01 12.11 -14.39
C GLU A 57 -14.39 12.54 -13.05
N ILE A 58 -14.80 11.90 -11.96
CA ILE A 58 -14.28 12.16 -10.64
C ILE A 58 -12.74 12.02 -10.62
N PHE A 59 -12.22 10.99 -11.27
CA PHE A 59 -10.79 10.73 -11.29
C PHE A 59 -10.05 11.49 -12.42
N LYS A 60 -10.72 11.94 -13.48
CA LYS A 60 -10.13 12.85 -14.48
C LYS A 60 -9.78 14.24 -13.93
N TYR A 61 -10.47 14.70 -12.89
CA TYR A 61 -10.05 15.91 -12.17
C TYR A 61 -8.66 15.78 -11.55
N GLN A 62 -8.13 14.57 -11.42
CA GLN A 62 -6.77 14.28 -10.94
C GLN A 62 -5.68 14.54 -12.00
N LYS A 63 -6.00 14.80 -13.26
CA LYS A 63 -5.00 15.08 -14.33
C LYS A 63 -4.07 16.27 -14.04
N LYS A 64 -4.26 16.99 -12.94
CA LYS A 64 -3.38 18.05 -12.46
C LYS A 64 -2.46 17.61 -11.33
N LEU A 65 -2.49 16.35 -10.92
CA LEU A 65 -1.57 15.84 -9.92
C LEU A 65 -0.22 15.53 -10.58
N PHE A 66 0.82 15.79 -9.86
CA PHE A 66 2.20 15.50 -10.28
C PHE A 66 2.86 14.62 -9.23
N PRO A 67 3.77 13.73 -9.64
CA PRO A 67 4.57 12.97 -8.69
C PRO A 67 5.24 13.89 -7.69
N THR A 68 5.19 13.52 -6.43
CA THR A 68 5.84 14.22 -5.33
C THR A 68 7.13 13.52 -4.94
N GLU A 69 7.86 14.06 -3.97
CA GLU A 69 9.10 13.47 -3.48
C GLU A 69 8.94 12.04 -2.96
N ILE A 70 7.78 11.72 -2.36
CA ILE A 70 7.51 10.36 -1.87
C ILE A 70 7.53 9.32 -3.00
N HIS A 71 6.94 9.64 -4.16
CA HIS A 71 6.96 8.74 -5.32
C HIS A 71 8.38 8.54 -5.83
N ASN A 72 9.17 9.63 -5.89
CA ASN A 72 10.58 9.56 -6.28
C ASN A 72 11.41 8.70 -5.30
N ASN A 73 11.13 8.82 -4.01
CA ASN A 73 11.84 8.05 -2.98
C ASN A 73 11.43 6.58 -2.97
N LEU A 74 10.16 6.25 -3.25
CA LEU A 74 9.74 4.86 -3.45
C LEU A 74 10.55 4.17 -4.55
N LEU A 75 10.78 4.85 -5.68
CA LEU A 75 11.55 4.27 -6.78
C LEU A 75 13.03 4.07 -6.44
N LYS A 76 13.61 4.88 -5.53
CA LYS A 76 14.99 4.69 -5.06
C LYS A 76 15.19 3.43 -4.21
N PHE A 77 14.13 2.78 -3.74
CA PHE A 77 14.23 1.45 -3.12
C PHE A 77 14.55 0.35 -4.14
N GLU A 78 14.50 0.66 -5.43
CA GLU A 78 14.77 -0.29 -6.51
C GLU A 78 13.93 -1.58 -6.37
N ALA A 79 12.71 -1.45 -5.84
CA ALA A 79 11.80 -2.58 -5.72
C ALA A 79 11.46 -3.13 -7.10
N HIS A 80 11.54 -4.45 -7.26
CA HIS A 80 11.14 -5.10 -8.51
C HIS A 80 9.63 -5.01 -8.73
N THR A 81 8.86 -5.11 -7.66
CA THR A 81 7.39 -5.06 -7.74
C THR A 81 6.85 -4.00 -6.79
N ILE A 82 6.00 -3.14 -7.30
CA ILE A 82 5.20 -2.19 -6.53
C ILE A 82 3.73 -2.57 -6.70
N ILE A 83 3.03 -2.85 -5.60
CA ILE A 83 1.60 -3.13 -5.61
C ILE A 83 0.87 -1.89 -5.09
N THR A 84 -0.11 -1.41 -5.85
CA THR A 84 -0.92 -0.25 -5.47
C THR A 84 -2.41 -0.52 -5.60
N THR A 85 -3.20 0.07 -4.71
CA THR A 85 -4.66 0.14 -4.81
C THR A 85 -5.13 1.42 -5.52
N ASN A 86 -4.21 2.33 -5.86
CA ASN A 86 -4.51 3.59 -6.51
C ASN A 86 -4.75 3.40 -8.01
N TYR A 87 -5.63 4.24 -8.55
CA TYR A 87 -5.97 4.25 -9.98
C TYR A 87 -5.16 5.27 -10.79
N ASP A 88 -4.47 6.22 -10.12
CA ASP A 88 -3.66 7.25 -10.76
C ASP A 88 -2.38 6.69 -11.39
N THR A 89 -1.62 7.55 -12.09
CA THR A 89 -0.37 7.19 -12.77
C THR A 89 0.85 7.85 -12.12
N LEU A 90 0.76 8.25 -10.85
CA LEU A 90 1.81 9.05 -10.22
C LEU A 90 3.13 8.28 -10.04
N ILE A 91 3.06 6.98 -9.79
CA ILE A 91 4.25 6.13 -9.66
C ILE A 91 4.88 5.94 -11.04
N GLU A 92 4.06 5.65 -12.06
CA GLU A 92 4.48 5.50 -13.45
C GLU A 92 5.11 6.79 -13.97
N ASP A 93 4.45 7.94 -13.74
CA ASP A 93 4.94 9.25 -14.16
C ASP A 93 6.27 9.62 -13.46
N ALA A 94 6.44 9.19 -12.20
CA ALA A 94 7.70 9.37 -11.48
C ALA A 94 8.81 8.51 -12.07
N ALA A 95 8.51 7.26 -12.41
CA ALA A 95 9.46 6.34 -13.04
C ALA A 95 9.92 6.85 -14.40
N GLU A 96 8.99 7.26 -15.26
CA GLU A 96 9.29 7.85 -16.57
C GLU A 96 10.21 9.07 -16.47
N LYS A 97 9.93 9.97 -15.52
CA LYS A 97 10.78 11.16 -15.27
C LYS A 97 12.21 10.83 -14.84
N GLN A 98 12.39 9.68 -14.18
CA GLN A 98 13.71 9.19 -13.76
C GLN A 98 14.39 8.36 -14.84
N GLY A 99 13.73 8.12 -15.98
CA GLY A 99 14.23 7.24 -17.04
C GLY A 99 14.20 5.77 -16.66
N ASP A 100 13.38 5.41 -15.66
CA ASP A 100 13.17 4.03 -15.21
C ASP A 100 11.90 3.46 -15.85
N PHE A 101 11.93 2.17 -16.17
CA PHE A 101 10.81 1.50 -16.84
C PHE A 101 10.20 0.43 -15.94
N TYR A 102 8.92 0.62 -15.62
CA TYR A 102 8.09 -0.37 -14.97
C TYR A 102 6.97 -0.82 -15.91
N GLN A 103 6.77 -2.12 -16.01
CA GLN A 103 5.60 -2.63 -16.71
C GLN A 103 4.37 -2.54 -15.80
N VAL A 104 3.29 -1.97 -16.31
CA VAL A 104 2.03 -1.86 -15.56
C VAL A 104 1.19 -3.11 -15.81
N ILE A 105 0.68 -3.70 -14.73
CA ILE A 105 -0.24 -4.83 -14.72
C ILE A 105 -1.51 -4.36 -14.01
N SER A 106 -2.60 -4.19 -14.75
CA SER A 106 -3.89 -3.73 -14.22
C SER A 106 -5.04 -4.71 -14.47
N GLN A 107 -4.80 -5.77 -15.21
CA GLN A 107 -5.75 -6.83 -15.49
C GLN A 107 -5.05 -8.18 -15.70
N ASP A 108 -5.79 -9.26 -15.55
CA ASP A 108 -5.27 -10.62 -15.72
C ASP A 108 -4.56 -10.84 -17.06
N LYS A 109 -5.04 -10.19 -18.12
CA LYS A 109 -4.49 -10.31 -19.47
C LYS A 109 -3.11 -9.69 -19.64
N ASP A 110 -2.69 -8.81 -18.75
CA ASP A 110 -1.36 -8.18 -18.80
C ASP A 110 -0.26 -9.12 -18.31
N ILE A 111 -0.61 -10.06 -17.40
CA ILE A 111 0.35 -10.95 -16.75
C ILE A 111 1.19 -11.77 -17.75
N PRO A 112 0.60 -12.41 -18.79
CA PRO A 112 1.39 -13.20 -19.75
C PRO A 112 2.39 -12.40 -20.57
N TYR A 113 2.19 -11.08 -20.66
CA TYR A 113 3.06 -10.19 -21.45
C TYR A 113 4.07 -9.44 -20.58
N ASN A 114 4.11 -9.73 -19.28
CA ASN A 114 5.10 -9.15 -18.38
C ASN A 114 6.48 -9.76 -18.64
N THR A 115 7.32 -9.01 -19.32
CA THR A 115 8.71 -9.37 -19.64
C THR A 115 9.72 -8.48 -18.90
N SER A 116 9.24 -7.49 -18.15
CA SER A 116 10.08 -6.56 -17.41
C SER A 116 10.58 -7.16 -16.10
N GLN A 117 11.75 -6.71 -15.66
CA GLN A 117 12.24 -7.02 -14.32
C GLN A 117 11.59 -6.15 -13.23
N LYS A 118 10.97 -5.03 -13.64
CA LYS A 118 10.29 -4.10 -12.74
C LYS A 118 8.83 -3.95 -13.17
N GLU A 119 7.93 -4.02 -12.20
CA GLU A 119 6.50 -3.96 -12.47
C GLU A 119 5.73 -3.15 -11.43
N ILE A 120 4.63 -2.54 -11.88
CA ILE A 120 3.62 -1.91 -11.02
C ILE A 120 2.32 -2.68 -11.19
N ILE A 121 1.84 -3.27 -10.11
CA ILE A 121 0.58 -4.02 -10.08
C ILE A 121 -0.50 -3.10 -9.52
N LYS A 122 -1.48 -2.74 -10.36
CA LYS A 122 -2.70 -2.03 -9.97
C LYS A 122 -3.75 -3.07 -9.57
N MET A 123 -3.71 -3.50 -8.33
CA MET A 123 -4.57 -4.60 -7.89
C MET A 123 -6.07 -4.29 -7.97
N HIS A 124 -6.44 -3.02 -7.93
CA HIS A 124 -7.82 -2.57 -8.13
C HIS A 124 -8.12 -2.14 -9.56
N GLY A 125 -7.29 -2.54 -10.52
CA GLY A 125 -7.46 -2.19 -11.92
C GLY A 125 -7.21 -0.71 -12.20
N ASP A 126 -7.72 -0.24 -13.33
CA ASP A 126 -7.62 1.16 -13.74
C ASP A 126 -8.87 1.62 -14.52
N PHE A 127 -8.96 2.94 -14.71
CA PHE A 127 -10.08 3.53 -15.49
C PHE A 127 -9.89 3.40 -17.00
N GLN A 128 -8.70 3.10 -17.48
CA GLN A 128 -8.45 2.95 -18.92
C GLN A 128 -9.11 1.68 -19.44
N HIS A 129 -9.03 0.59 -18.67
CA HIS A 129 -9.61 -0.70 -19.03
C HIS A 129 -11.04 -0.88 -18.51
N GLY A 130 -11.52 0.05 -17.66
CA GLY A 130 -12.87 -0.01 -17.09
C GLY A 130 -13.08 -1.17 -16.09
N ASN A 131 -12.02 -1.74 -15.58
CA ASN A 131 -12.03 -2.90 -14.67
C ASN A 131 -11.72 -2.52 -13.21
N PHE A 132 -12.02 -1.29 -12.81
CA PHE A 132 -11.69 -0.77 -11.48
C PHE A 132 -12.60 -1.33 -10.37
N VAL A 133 -12.03 -1.52 -9.18
CA VAL A 133 -12.70 -2.00 -7.96
C VAL A 133 -13.07 -0.79 -7.09
N LEU A 134 -14.35 -0.43 -7.02
CA LEU A 134 -14.80 0.76 -6.29
C LEU A 134 -16.10 0.56 -5.51
N LYS A 135 -17.05 -0.23 -6.01
CA LYS A 135 -18.35 -0.51 -5.37
C LYS A 135 -18.33 -1.86 -4.64
N GLU A 136 -19.28 -2.07 -3.76
CA GLU A 136 -19.38 -3.28 -2.90
C GLU A 136 -19.31 -4.60 -3.69
N ASP A 137 -20.02 -4.66 -4.84
CA ASP A 137 -20.00 -5.84 -5.72
C ASP A 137 -18.61 -6.13 -6.30
N ASP A 138 -17.78 -5.10 -6.54
CA ASP A 138 -16.44 -5.29 -7.10
C ASP A 138 -15.54 -6.01 -6.12
N TYR A 139 -15.59 -5.63 -4.83
CA TYR A 139 -14.88 -6.32 -3.74
C TYR A 139 -15.41 -7.74 -3.54
N THR A 140 -16.73 -7.92 -3.51
CA THR A 140 -17.35 -9.24 -3.35
C THR A 140 -16.96 -10.21 -4.47
N ASN A 141 -16.80 -9.70 -5.69
CA ASN A 141 -16.45 -10.49 -6.86
C ASN A 141 -14.96 -10.39 -7.25
N TYR A 142 -14.10 -9.86 -6.38
CA TYR A 142 -12.68 -9.66 -6.70
C TYR A 142 -12.02 -10.93 -7.22
N SER A 143 -12.10 -12.03 -6.48
CA SER A 143 -11.53 -13.33 -6.87
C SER A 143 -12.08 -13.89 -8.17
N LYS A 144 -13.26 -13.44 -8.63
CA LYS A 144 -13.83 -13.81 -9.92
C LYS A 144 -13.31 -12.94 -11.06
N ASN A 145 -13.14 -11.65 -10.80
CA ASN A 145 -12.79 -10.65 -11.81
C ASN A 145 -11.28 -10.54 -12.04
N PHE A 146 -10.47 -10.89 -11.02
CA PHE A 146 -9.02 -10.78 -10.99
C PHE A 146 -8.36 -12.11 -10.57
N GLN A 147 -8.74 -13.22 -11.23
CA GLN A 147 -8.33 -14.57 -10.83
C GLN A 147 -6.81 -14.78 -10.87
N LEU A 148 -6.18 -14.40 -11.98
CA LEU A 148 -4.73 -14.55 -12.14
C LEU A 148 -3.96 -13.52 -11.34
N MET A 149 -4.47 -12.28 -11.25
CA MET A 149 -3.91 -11.21 -10.43
C MET A 149 -3.88 -11.62 -8.95
N GLU A 150 -4.97 -12.18 -8.43
CA GLU A 150 -5.03 -12.65 -7.05
C GLU A 150 -4.00 -13.75 -6.77
N VAL A 151 -3.88 -14.74 -7.66
CA VAL A 151 -2.89 -15.81 -7.54
C VAL A 151 -1.47 -15.24 -7.61
N TYR A 152 -1.24 -14.29 -8.51
CA TYR A 152 0.05 -13.66 -8.68
C TYR A 152 0.46 -12.85 -7.42
N ILE A 153 -0.43 -12.03 -6.89
CA ILE A 153 -0.18 -11.29 -5.64
C ILE A 153 0.06 -12.23 -4.46
N LYS A 154 -0.72 -13.31 -4.32
CA LYS A 154 -0.48 -14.33 -3.30
C LYS A 154 0.92 -14.97 -3.42
N SER A 155 1.38 -15.24 -4.64
CA SER A 155 2.72 -15.74 -4.89
C SER A 155 3.80 -14.74 -4.45
N LEU A 156 3.59 -13.46 -4.74
CA LEU A 156 4.51 -12.39 -4.30
C LEU A 156 4.54 -12.25 -2.78
N ILE A 157 3.38 -12.31 -2.11
CA ILE A 157 3.30 -12.30 -0.65
C ILE A 157 4.03 -13.50 -0.03
N ALA A 158 3.95 -14.67 -0.66
CA ALA A 158 4.58 -15.89 -0.17
C ALA A 158 6.11 -15.89 -0.32
N SER A 159 6.65 -15.20 -1.34
CA SER A 159 8.06 -15.29 -1.71
C SER A 159 8.88 -14.04 -1.42
N ASN A 160 8.25 -12.95 -0.98
CA ASN A 160 8.91 -11.66 -0.77
C ASN A 160 8.62 -11.06 0.60
N THR A 161 9.53 -10.22 1.08
CA THR A 161 9.27 -9.32 2.19
C THR A 161 8.51 -8.10 1.70
N LEU A 162 7.40 -7.77 2.35
CA LEU A 162 6.55 -6.65 1.99
C LEU A 162 6.90 -5.41 2.82
N LEU A 163 6.91 -4.24 2.18
CA LEU A 163 6.96 -2.94 2.85
C LEU A 163 5.71 -2.14 2.46
N PHE A 164 4.85 -1.89 3.45
CA PHE A 164 3.68 -1.03 3.29
C PHE A 164 4.06 0.44 3.53
N VAL A 165 3.79 1.29 2.55
CA VAL A 165 4.05 2.74 2.60
C VAL A 165 2.77 3.48 2.28
N GLY A 166 2.34 4.39 3.16
CA GLY A 166 1.09 5.14 2.99
C GLY A 166 -0.16 4.24 2.98
N TYR A 167 -0.08 3.06 3.57
CA TYR A 167 -1.10 2.04 3.52
C TYR A 167 -1.51 1.58 4.92
N SER A 168 -2.81 1.60 5.20
CA SER A 168 -3.36 1.31 6.53
C SER A 168 -3.69 -0.17 6.77
N PHE A 169 -3.38 -1.04 5.82
CA PHE A 169 -3.78 -2.45 5.87
C PHE A 169 -5.30 -2.64 6.06
N SER A 170 -6.09 -1.71 5.53
CA SER A 170 -7.56 -1.70 5.64
C SER A 170 -8.27 -2.34 4.46
N ASP A 171 -7.58 -2.52 3.33
CA ASP A 171 -8.15 -3.13 2.13
C ASP A 171 -8.53 -4.60 2.37
N PRO A 172 -9.80 -4.99 2.14
CA PRO A 172 -10.26 -6.33 2.47
C PRO A 172 -9.64 -7.41 1.57
N ASP A 173 -9.40 -7.13 0.29
CA ASP A 173 -8.87 -8.12 -0.65
C ASP A 173 -7.42 -8.45 -0.33
N LEU A 174 -6.57 -7.42 -0.12
CA LEU A 174 -5.18 -7.65 0.26
C LEU A 174 -5.07 -8.32 1.63
N ARG A 175 -5.90 -7.92 2.61
CA ARG A 175 -5.95 -8.58 3.92
C ARG A 175 -6.30 -10.05 3.80
N GLN A 176 -7.28 -10.40 2.98
CA GLN A 176 -7.67 -11.79 2.77
C GLN A 176 -6.54 -12.60 2.14
N MET A 177 -5.89 -12.07 1.10
CA MET A 177 -4.73 -12.72 0.46
C MET A 177 -3.58 -12.92 1.44
N PHE A 178 -3.27 -11.90 2.23
CA PHE A 178 -2.20 -11.93 3.23
C PHE A 178 -2.46 -12.98 4.32
N HIS A 179 -3.67 -13.00 4.88
CA HIS A 179 -4.07 -14.01 5.86
C HIS A 179 -4.01 -15.42 5.29
N TRP A 180 -4.50 -15.60 4.07
CA TRP A 180 -4.49 -16.90 3.40
C TRP A 180 -3.06 -17.45 3.23
N VAL A 181 -2.12 -16.62 2.77
CA VAL A 181 -0.71 -17.02 2.63
C VAL A 181 -0.08 -17.32 3.99
N LYS A 182 -0.34 -16.45 4.97
CA LYS A 182 0.18 -16.62 6.34
C LYS A 182 -0.32 -17.92 6.97
N ASP A 183 -1.58 -18.26 6.81
CA ASP A 183 -2.16 -19.49 7.37
C ASP A 183 -1.53 -20.76 6.77
N ILE A 184 -1.20 -20.71 5.47
CA ILE A 184 -0.52 -21.84 4.80
C ILE A 184 0.93 -21.97 5.27
N LEU A 185 1.68 -20.86 5.32
CA LEU A 185 3.10 -20.88 5.63
C LEU A 185 3.38 -20.98 7.13
N GLY A 186 2.44 -20.57 7.98
CA GLY A 186 2.56 -20.65 9.43
C GLY A 186 3.83 -19.94 9.93
N LYS A 187 4.73 -20.70 10.59
CA LYS A 187 6.01 -20.19 11.12
C LYS A 187 7.01 -19.77 10.04
N ASP A 188 6.86 -20.26 8.82
CA ASP A 188 7.75 -19.96 7.70
C ASP A 188 7.30 -18.70 6.93
N PHE A 189 6.20 -18.06 7.36
CA PHE A 189 5.73 -16.82 6.79
C PHE A 189 6.73 -15.68 7.03
N GLN A 190 7.14 -15.02 5.95
CA GLN A 190 8.01 -13.84 6.03
C GLN A 190 7.24 -12.66 6.59
N ARG A 191 7.83 -11.96 7.57
CA ARG A 191 7.21 -10.80 8.18
C ARG A 191 7.19 -9.62 7.21
N ALA A 192 6.07 -8.89 7.20
CA ALA A 192 5.95 -7.63 6.50
C ALA A 192 6.35 -6.46 7.42
N TYR A 193 6.59 -5.31 6.82
CA TYR A 193 6.88 -4.03 7.48
C TYR A 193 5.85 -3.00 7.05
N MET A 194 5.46 -2.12 7.96
CA MET A 194 4.53 -1.03 7.69
C MET A 194 5.05 0.27 8.30
N ILE A 195 5.15 1.31 7.48
CA ILE A 195 5.50 2.65 7.95
C ILE A 195 4.25 3.30 8.55
N GLU A 196 4.33 3.68 9.84
CA GLU A 196 3.29 4.41 10.53
C GLU A 196 3.79 5.82 10.88
N SER A 197 3.25 6.81 10.16
CA SER A 197 3.74 8.18 10.23
C SER A 197 2.89 9.08 11.11
N PHE A 198 1.63 8.71 11.36
CA PHE A 198 0.63 9.61 11.92
C PHE A 198 0.34 9.36 13.40
N HIS A 199 0.53 8.15 13.87
CA HIS A 199 0.23 7.80 15.25
C HIS A 199 1.47 7.74 16.12
N GLU A 200 1.28 8.12 17.38
CA GLU A 200 2.24 7.79 18.42
C GLU A 200 2.24 6.28 18.64
N TYR A 201 3.33 5.76 19.17
CA TYR A 201 3.42 4.34 19.51
C TYR A 201 2.30 3.95 20.49
N ASP A 202 1.55 2.93 20.10
CA ASP A 202 0.56 2.26 20.92
C ASP A 202 0.92 0.77 21.01
N GLU A 203 1.08 0.27 22.22
CA GLU A 203 1.51 -1.12 22.48
C GLU A 203 0.47 -2.13 21.99
N SER A 204 -0.83 -1.82 22.16
CA SER A 204 -1.91 -2.70 21.73
C SER A 204 -2.00 -2.78 20.21
N GLU A 205 -1.77 -1.67 19.53
CA GLU A 205 -1.73 -1.62 18.06
C GLU A 205 -0.47 -2.36 17.55
N PHE A 206 0.68 -2.13 18.19
CA PHE A 206 1.91 -2.84 17.87
C PHE A 206 1.74 -4.35 17.99
N ASP A 207 1.19 -4.85 19.08
CA ASP A 207 0.95 -6.27 19.30
C ASP A 207 -0.07 -6.84 18.33
N TYR A 208 -1.11 -6.09 17.99
CA TYR A 208 -2.10 -6.48 16.99
C TYR A 208 -1.44 -6.77 15.64
N TYR A 209 -0.65 -5.83 15.11
CA TYR A 209 0.03 -6.00 13.83
C TYR A 209 1.15 -7.05 13.90
N LYS A 210 1.89 -7.11 15.00
CA LYS A 210 2.90 -8.15 15.24
C LYS A 210 2.29 -9.55 15.16
N ASN A 211 1.10 -9.74 15.74
CA ASN A 211 0.36 -11.01 15.65
C ASN A 211 -0.13 -11.30 14.23
N LEU A 212 -0.37 -10.28 13.42
CA LEU A 212 -0.64 -10.44 11.99
C LEU A 212 0.61 -10.78 11.18
N GLY A 213 1.80 -10.67 11.72
CA GLY A 213 3.06 -10.85 11.02
C GLY A 213 3.60 -9.56 10.39
N ILE A 214 3.13 -8.40 10.85
CA ILE A 214 3.51 -7.08 10.35
C ILE A 214 4.27 -6.33 11.45
N ASN A 215 5.49 -5.90 11.16
CA ASN A 215 6.29 -5.06 12.04
C ASN A 215 6.03 -3.59 11.69
N ILE A 216 5.48 -2.83 12.65
CA ILE A 216 5.23 -1.41 12.42
C ILE A 216 6.48 -0.58 12.71
N ILE A 217 6.76 0.36 11.80
CA ILE A 217 7.80 1.36 11.88
C ILE A 217 7.17 2.70 12.24
N TYR A 218 7.25 3.10 13.51
CA TYR A 218 6.69 4.36 13.99
C TYR A 218 7.64 5.53 13.78
N SER A 219 7.18 6.59 13.11
CA SER A 219 7.96 7.83 12.95
C SER A 219 8.34 8.47 14.28
N SER A 220 7.46 8.38 15.27
CA SER A 220 7.69 8.92 16.62
C SER A 220 8.90 8.29 17.32
N LYS A 221 9.21 7.03 17.02
CA LYS A 221 10.40 6.35 17.56
C LYS A 221 11.69 6.71 16.84
N ILE A 222 11.61 7.17 15.57
CA ILE A 222 12.78 7.61 14.82
C ILE A 222 13.13 9.06 15.14
N PHE A 223 12.14 9.96 15.13
CA PHE A 223 12.33 11.41 15.18
C PHE A 223 11.98 12.02 16.54
N GLY A 224 11.51 11.18 17.50
CA GLY A 224 10.99 11.66 18.78
C GLY A 224 9.65 12.39 18.63
N ASN A 225 9.14 12.92 19.76
CA ASN A 225 7.84 13.59 19.80
C ASN A 225 7.86 15.04 19.25
N GLN A 226 8.80 15.39 18.38
CA GLN A 226 8.77 16.68 17.72
C GLN A 226 7.57 16.75 16.79
N LYS A 227 6.55 17.47 17.23
CA LYS A 227 5.28 17.75 16.51
C LYS A 227 5.48 18.68 15.30
N SER A 228 6.54 18.56 14.53
CA SER A 228 6.70 19.35 13.32
C SER A 228 5.93 18.72 12.17
N GLU A 229 5.02 19.50 11.66
CA GLU A 229 4.26 19.39 10.40
C GLU A 229 4.09 17.99 9.79
N TRP A 230 2.93 17.42 10.03
CA TRP A 230 2.47 16.08 9.66
C TRP A 230 2.38 15.79 8.15
N GLN A 231 2.76 16.73 7.28
CA GLN A 231 2.50 16.63 5.83
C GLN A 231 3.48 15.76 5.04
N ASN A 232 4.65 15.40 5.60
CA ASN A 232 5.68 14.66 4.85
C ASN A 232 6.35 13.51 5.62
N LYS A 233 5.74 12.99 6.68
CA LYS A 233 6.40 12.01 7.55
C LYS A 233 6.79 10.70 6.88
N ASP A 234 5.94 10.18 5.98
CA ASP A 234 6.31 8.99 5.20
C ASP A 234 7.55 9.26 4.37
N ASN A 235 7.61 10.42 3.73
CA ASN A 235 8.75 10.85 2.95
C ASN A 235 10.01 11.05 3.81
N ASP A 236 9.86 11.59 5.01
CA ASP A 236 10.97 11.77 5.96
C ASP A 236 11.53 10.43 6.43
N ILE A 237 10.67 9.43 6.68
CA ILE A 237 11.09 8.06 7.01
C ILE A 237 11.80 7.43 5.81
N LEU A 238 11.25 7.54 4.61
CA LEU A 238 11.88 7.02 3.40
C LEU A 238 13.24 7.68 3.17
N ASN A 239 13.33 9.00 3.29
CA ASN A 239 14.59 9.74 3.19
C ASN A 239 15.59 9.31 4.27
N TYR A 240 15.11 9.09 5.50
CA TYR A 240 15.95 8.63 6.59
C TYR A 240 16.53 7.24 6.29
N ILE A 241 15.72 6.32 5.78
CA ILE A 241 16.15 4.97 5.39
C ILE A 241 17.16 5.04 4.22
N LEU A 242 16.90 5.89 3.23
CA LEU A 242 17.72 6.03 2.03
C LEU A 242 19.09 6.73 2.27
N LYS A 243 19.20 7.58 3.29
CA LYS A 243 20.41 8.40 3.54
C LYS A 243 21.61 7.66 4.15
N ASP A 244 21.44 6.41 4.60
CA ASP A 244 22.48 5.72 5.36
C ASP A 244 23.36 4.80 4.52
N ASP A 245 24.22 5.42 3.71
CA ASP A 245 25.28 4.72 2.96
C ASP A 245 26.51 4.34 3.80
N LYS A 246 26.58 4.74 5.08
CA LYS A 246 27.79 4.57 5.94
C LYS A 246 27.76 3.36 6.88
N ALA A 247 26.71 2.56 6.87
CA ALA A 247 26.49 1.51 7.85
C ALA A 247 27.04 0.12 7.47
N GLU A 248 28.02 0.03 6.56
CA GLU A 248 28.60 -1.28 6.18
C GLU A 248 29.25 -2.03 7.34
N ASN A 249 29.73 -1.33 8.37
CA ASN A 249 30.46 -1.96 9.48
C ASN A 249 29.56 -2.47 10.63
N GLU A 250 28.30 -2.04 10.72
CA GLU A 250 27.35 -2.55 11.73
C GLU A 250 26.53 -3.76 11.24
N ILE A 251 26.61 -4.08 9.94
CA ILE A 251 25.89 -5.19 9.32
C ILE A 251 26.26 -6.52 9.92
N ASP A 252 27.56 -6.76 10.11
CA ASP A 252 28.08 -8.04 10.55
C ASP A 252 27.62 -8.41 11.96
N GLU A 253 27.43 -7.43 12.83
CA GLU A 253 26.99 -7.70 14.21
C GLU A 253 25.49 -8.08 14.27
N ILE A 254 24.67 -7.42 13.47
CA ILE A 254 23.23 -7.73 13.38
C ILE A 254 23.01 -9.04 12.64
N TYR A 255 23.73 -9.29 11.55
CA TYR A 255 23.69 -10.59 10.85
C TYR A 255 24.07 -11.75 11.78
N ARG A 256 25.10 -11.57 12.63
CA ARG A 256 25.48 -12.59 13.61
C ARG A 256 24.42 -12.83 14.69
N LYS A 257 23.68 -11.80 15.10
CA LYS A 257 22.58 -11.91 16.09
C LYS A 257 21.30 -12.49 15.48
N LEU A 258 21.09 -12.30 14.18
CA LEU A 258 19.88 -12.73 13.47
C LEU A 258 20.08 -14.02 12.65
N ALA A 259 21.32 -14.47 12.45
CA ALA A 259 21.65 -15.71 11.77
C ALA A 259 20.94 -16.97 12.30
N PRO A 260 20.60 -17.08 13.61
CA PRO A 260 19.83 -18.21 14.11
C PRO A 260 18.37 -18.25 13.59
N LEU A 261 17.86 -17.15 13.03
CA LEU A 261 16.45 -17.05 12.65
C LEU A 261 16.14 -17.49 11.23
N ASN A 262 17.06 -18.13 10.49
CA ASN A 262 16.92 -18.70 9.13
C ASN A 262 16.01 -17.91 8.13
N ALA A 263 15.28 -16.91 8.63
CA ALA A 263 14.36 -16.06 7.87
C ALA A 263 15.05 -14.95 7.08
N LEU A 264 16.34 -14.70 7.35
CA LEU A 264 17.09 -13.55 6.82
C LEU A 264 17.85 -13.84 5.53
N ASN A 265 17.93 -15.08 5.10
CA ASN A 265 18.62 -15.44 3.85
C ASN A 265 17.95 -14.86 2.58
N PHE A 266 16.76 -14.27 2.71
CA PHE A 266 16.00 -13.70 1.58
C PHE A 266 15.98 -12.17 1.54
N ILE A 267 16.58 -11.48 2.52
CA ILE A 267 16.65 -10.02 2.48
C ILE A 267 17.84 -9.61 1.61
N GLN A 268 17.71 -9.77 0.30
CA GLN A 268 18.72 -9.30 -0.67
C GLN A 268 18.62 -7.79 -0.94
N ASN A 269 17.56 -7.13 -0.49
CA ASN A 269 17.37 -5.70 -0.71
C ASN A 269 18.15 -4.89 0.33
N LYS A 270 19.09 -4.08 -0.14
CA LYS A 270 19.95 -3.15 0.65
C LYS A 270 19.12 -2.29 1.61
N TYR A 271 17.96 -1.81 1.18
CA TYR A 271 17.13 -0.87 1.94
C TYR A 271 16.29 -1.54 3.02
N VAL A 272 15.81 -2.74 2.78
CA VAL A 272 15.11 -3.52 3.81
C VAL A 272 16.08 -3.84 4.95
N ASN A 273 17.34 -4.16 4.63
CA ASN A 273 18.40 -4.33 5.62
C ASN A 273 18.65 -3.05 6.43
N GLN A 274 18.56 -1.86 5.82
CA GLN A 274 18.69 -0.59 6.52
C GLN A 274 17.53 -0.34 7.49
N ILE A 275 16.30 -0.71 7.14
CA ILE A 275 15.12 -0.64 8.02
C ILE A 275 15.38 -1.49 9.27
N PHE A 276 15.80 -2.74 9.11
CA PHE A 276 16.13 -3.62 10.24
C PHE A 276 17.18 -3.04 11.17
N ARG A 277 18.23 -2.44 10.64
CA ARG A 277 19.33 -1.89 11.43
C ARG A 277 18.91 -0.74 12.32
N ARG A 278 18.09 0.16 11.82
CA ARG A 278 17.73 1.38 12.53
C ARG A 278 16.69 1.16 13.60
N TYR A 279 15.78 0.24 13.36
CA TYR A 279 14.69 0.00 14.29
C TYR A 279 15.13 -0.71 15.58
N ARG A 280 16.39 -1.24 15.69
CA ARG A 280 16.77 -2.10 16.81
C ARG A 280 15.51 -2.85 17.28
N ILE A 281 14.94 -3.64 16.39
CA ILE A 281 13.86 -4.51 16.80
C ILE A 281 14.52 -5.46 17.77
N ASN A 282 14.42 -5.15 19.07
CA ASN A 282 14.71 -6.11 20.10
C ASN A 282 13.76 -7.26 19.87
N ILE A 283 14.23 -8.24 19.12
CA ILE A 283 13.65 -9.57 19.08
C ILE A 283 14.20 -10.23 20.35
N GLU A 284 13.80 -9.71 21.49
CA GLU A 284 13.90 -10.43 22.74
C GLU A 284 12.62 -11.23 22.85
N ASN A 285 12.81 -12.58 22.63
CA ASN A 285 12.00 -13.75 22.96
C ASN A 285 10.52 -13.74 22.65
#